data_7e2a6fd6ad18b8d94c1d7492d3d662cc
#
_entry.id   7e2a6fd6ad18b8d94c1d7492d3d662cc
#
_cell.length_a   1.000
_cell.length_b   1.000
_cell.length_c   1.000
_cell.angle_alpha   90.00
_cell.angle_beta   90.00
_cell.angle_gamma   90.00
#
_symmetry.space_group_name_H-M   'P 1'
#
loop_
_entity.id
_entity.type
_entity.pdbx_description
1 polymer ?
#
loop_
_entity_poly.entity_id
_entity_poly.type
_entity_poly.pdbx_seq_one_letter_code
_entity_poly.pdbx_strand_id
1 'polypeptide(L)'
;NTADLRFHGRRPNDTERFVERCSESSLDYLLCEGTRIDKQKSLTEYDVESEVADAIDKTKGLVACGYPIRDLDRLQSFYLAAKKCGRHLVVDLKQAYLLKLFQESNTVGHEYPRLDDNLIKIYIPRGTWGLIDKDISTFSERQLPMDYAEWQRTFLDCSNAIDYRDVKADQQNLVFYCSDFKMQDLIDI
;
A
#
# COMPACT_ATOMS: atom_id res chain seq x y z
N ASN A 1 -14.37 -20.88 11.72
CA ASN A 1 -12.97 -20.48 11.47
C ASN A 1 -12.92 -18.98 11.24
N THR A 2 -12.11 -18.27 12.03
CA THR A 2 -12.04 -16.81 11.99
C THR A 2 -10.99 -16.31 11.00
N ALA A 3 -10.07 -17.16 10.52
CA ALA A 3 -8.84 -16.71 9.91
C ALA A 3 -8.12 -15.68 10.84
N ASP A 4 -7.50 -14.65 10.28
CA ASP A 4 -6.75 -13.65 11.06
C ASP A 4 -7.69 -12.76 11.88
N LEU A 5 -7.41 -12.64 13.17
CA LEU A 5 -8.05 -11.69 14.08
C LEU A 5 -7.08 -10.57 14.45
N ARG A 6 -7.54 -9.32 14.38
CA ARG A 6 -6.69 -8.16 14.61
C ARG A 6 -7.36 -7.13 15.51
N PHE A 7 -6.88 -7.01 16.76
CA PHE A 7 -7.35 -6.01 17.72
C PHE A 7 -6.62 -4.67 17.63
N HIS A 8 -5.47 -4.64 16.98
CA HIS A 8 -4.60 -3.47 16.83
C HIS A 8 -4.64 -2.82 15.44
N GLY A 9 -5.59 -3.28 14.61
CA GLY A 9 -5.88 -2.68 13.31
C GLY A 9 -6.62 -1.34 13.43
N ARG A 10 -7.03 -0.78 12.30
CA ARG A 10 -7.82 0.45 12.26
C ARG A 10 -9.30 0.25 12.64
N ARG A 11 -9.74 -0.98 12.68
CA ARG A 11 -11.14 -1.35 12.99
C ARG A 11 -11.23 -2.32 14.18
N PRO A 12 -10.70 -1.98 15.37
CA PRO A 12 -10.70 -2.87 16.51
C PRO A 12 -12.14 -3.23 16.95
N ASN A 13 -13.07 -2.30 16.85
CA ASN A 13 -14.49 -2.51 17.22
C ASN A 13 -15.17 -3.61 16.39
N ASP A 14 -14.70 -3.87 15.15
CA ASP A 14 -15.27 -4.96 14.35
C ASP A 14 -14.87 -6.33 14.91
N THR A 15 -13.63 -6.45 15.38
CA THR A 15 -13.14 -7.65 16.05
C THR A 15 -13.85 -7.85 17.38
N GLU A 16 -14.07 -6.78 18.15
CA GLU A 16 -14.81 -6.82 19.42
C GLU A 16 -16.26 -7.28 19.20
N ARG A 17 -16.96 -6.66 18.25
CA ARG A 17 -18.33 -7.08 17.88
C ARG A 17 -18.40 -8.53 17.39
N PHE A 18 -17.36 -9.00 16.71
CA PHE A 18 -17.29 -10.40 16.31
C PHE A 18 -17.19 -11.31 17.54
N VAL A 19 -16.33 -10.97 18.52
CA VAL A 19 -16.18 -11.72 19.77
C VAL A 19 -17.49 -11.74 20.55
N GLU A 20 -18.16 -10.59 20.70
CA GLU A 20 -19.47 -10.49 21.34
C GLU A 20 -20.50 -11.41 20.68
N ARG A 21 -20.62 -11.36 19.35
CA ARG A 21 -21.52 -12.23 18.60
C ARG A 21 -21.21 -13.72 18.78
N CYS A 22 -19.93 -14.07 18.86
CA CYS A 22 -19.54 -15.45 19.14
C CYS A 22 -19.95 -15.88 20.55
N SER A 23 -19.84 -15.00 21.54
CA SER A 23 -20.23 -15.31 22.94
C SER A 23 -21.74 -15.47 23.11
N GLU A 24 -22.55 -14.77 22.32
CA GLU A 24 -23.99 -14.84 22.30
C GLU A 24 -24.53 -16.04 21.49
N SER A 25 -23.70 -16.65 20.68
CA SER A 25 -24.08 -17.76 19.80
C SER A 25 -23.81 -19.11 20.47
N SER A 26 -24.69 -20.08 20.27
CA SER A 26 -24.46 -21.47 20.70
C SER A 26 -23.47 -22.16 19.74
N LEU A 27 -22.17 -21.84 19.91
CA LEU A 27 -21.10 -22.43 19.11
C LEU A 27 -20.54 -23.68 19.79
N ASP A 28 -20.48 -24.78 19.06
CA ASP A 28 -19.81 -26.00 19.57
C ASP A 28 -18.29 -25.84 19.52
N TYR A 29 -17.75 -25.19 18.48
CA TYR A 29 -16.32 -24.98 18.27
C TYR A 29 -16.04 -23.65 17.60
N LEU A 30 -15.00 -22.95 18.05
CA LEU A 30 -14.43 -21.75 17.41
C LEU A 30 -12.95 -22.00 17.08
N LEU A 31 -12.61 -22.01 15.81
CA LEU A 31 -11.23 -22.14 15.35
C LEU A 31 -10.65 -20.76 15.08
N CYS A 32 -9.73 -20.33 15.94
CA CYS A 32 -9.04 -19.05 15.83
C CYS A 32 -7.58 -19.25 15.47
N GLU A 33 -7.01 -18.32 14.71
CA GLU A 33 -5.56 -18.25 14.53
C GLU A 33 -4.88 -17.81 15.83
N GLY A 34 -3.70 -18.38 16.12
CA GLY A 34 -2.92 -18.07 17.33
C GLY A 34 -1.46 -17.73 17.05
N THR A 35 -1.10 -17.36 15.82
CA THR A 35 0.30 -17.21 15.36
C THR A 35 1.10 -16.22 16.22
N ARG A 36 0.46 -15.27 16.86
CA ARG A 36 1.09 -14.21 17.68
C ARG A 36 0.55 -14.09 19.09
N ILE A 37 -0.04 -15.14 19.60
CA ILE A 37 -0.68 -15.15 20.92
C ILE A 37 0.30 -14.79 22.06
N ASP A 38 1.58 -15.09 21.90
CA ASP A 38 2.62 -14.84 22.90
C ASP A 38 3.19 -13.40 22.86
N LYS A 39 2.80 -12.58 21.90
CA LYS A 39 3.32 -11.22 21.80
C LYS A 39 2.54 -10.26 22.67
N GLN A 40 3.16 -9.83 23.76
CA GLN A 40 2.55 -8.93 24.76
C GLN A 40 2.39 -7.48 24.31
N LYS A 41 3.12 -7.03 23.27
CA LYS A 41 3.01 -5.67 22.72
C LYS A 41 2.93 -5.73 21.21
N SER A 42 1.86 -5.17 20.67
CA SER A 42 1.75 -4.82 19.25
C SER A 42 1.49 -3.33 19.16
N LEU A 43 2.22 -2.63 18.28
CA LEU A 43 1.90 -1.27 17.92
C LEU A 43 0.53 -1.27 17.25
N THR A 44 -0.28 -0.27 17.58
CA THR A 44 -1.50 0.00 16.84
C THR A 44 -1.18 0.63 15.49
N GLU A 45 -2.12 0.60 14.55
CA GLU A 45 -1.92 1.29 13.28
C GLU A 45 -1.82 2.82 13.44
N TYR A 46 -2.33 3.38 14.52
CA TYR A 46 -2.15 4.80 14.87
C TYR A 46 -0.72 5.10 15.35
N ASP A 47 -0.13 4.19 16.12
CA ASP A 47 1.28 4.32 16.52
C ASP A 47 2.20 4.26 15.29
N VAL A 48 1.93 3.32 14.39
CA VAL A 48 2.67 3.20 13.12
C VAL A 48 2.53 4.46 12.27
N GLU A 49 1.32 4.99 12.13
CA GLU A 49 1.08 6.24 11.39
C GLU A 49 1.92 7.39 11.96
N SER A 50 1.96 7.53 13.29
CA SER A 50 2.73 8.58 13.95
C SER A 50 4.23 8.41 13.73
N GLU A 51 4.77 7.21 13.94
CA GLU A 51 6.20 6.92 13.74
C GLU A 51 6.61 7.12 12.28
N VAL A 52 5.76 6.71 11.33
CA VAL A 52 6.00 6.89 9.89
C VAL A 52 5.97 8.37 9.53
N ALA A 53 5.01 9.14 10.05
CA ALA A 53 4.97 10.58 9.81
C ALA A 53 6.24 11.28 10.31
N ASP A 54 6.72 10.92 11.49
CA ASP A 54 7.97 11.45 12.04
C ASP A 54 9.20 11.09 11.19
N ALA A 55 9.23 9.90 10.62
CA ALA A 55 10.30 9.46 9.71
C ALA A 55 10.25 10.22 8.37
N ILE A 56 9.05 10.42 7.82
CA ILE A 56 8.84 11.19 6.59
C ILE A 56 9.28 12.64 6.76
N ASP A 57 8.90 13.28 7.87
CA ASP A 57 9.22 14.68 8.15
C ASP A 57 10.73 14.92 8.26
N LYS A 58 11.47 13.97 8.84
CA LYS A 58 12.93 14.02 8.98
C LYS A 58 13.69 13.73 7.69
N THR A 59 13.01 13.19 6.66
CA THR A 59 13.67 12.77 5.42
C THR A 59 13.53 13.83 4.33
N LYS A 60 14.66 14.29 3.77
CA LYS A 60 14.65 15.33 2.73
C LYS A 60 14.44 14.77 1.31
N GLY A 61 14.77 13.52 1.06
CA GLY A 61 14.66 12.85 -0.24
C GLY A 61 13.46 11.91 -0.32
N LEU A 62 13.57 10.93 -1.21
CA LEU A 62 12.59 9.87 -1.38
C LEU A 62 12.48 9.04 -0.09
N VAL A 63 11.27 8.79 0.33
CA VAL A 63 10.98 7.82 1.41
C VAL A 63 10.54 6.53 0.76
N ALA A 64 11.34 5.47 0.90
CA ALA A 64 10.93 4.13 0.49
C ALA A 64 10.29 3.39 1.67
N CYS A 65 9.17 2.74 1.44
CA CYS A 65 8.45 1.98 2.46
C CYS A 65 8.07 0.59 1.95
N GLY A 66 8.08 -0.40 2.84
CA GLY A 66 7.69 -1.77 2.55
C GLY A 66 6.73 -2.29 3.61
N TYR A 67 5.66 -2.96 3.17
CA TYR A 67 4.70 -3.65 4.03
C TYR A 67 3.96 -4.72 3.22
N PRO A 68 3.29 -5.69 3.88
CA PRO A 68 2.54 -6.70 3.15
C PRO A 68 1.49 -6.09 2.23
N ILE A 69 1.52 -6.41 0.96
CA ILE A 69 0.70 -5.77 -0.09
C ILE A 69 -0.82 -5.83 0.19
N ARG A 70 -1.27 -6.84 0.94
CA ARG A 70 -2.69 -7.03 1.30
C ARG A 70 -3.07 -6.34 2.60
N ASP A 71 -2.11 -5.74 3.31
CA ASP A 71 -2.37 -5.03 4.56
C ASP A 71 -2.86 -3.60 4.26
N LEU A 72 -4.16 -3.48 4.06
CA LEU A 72 -4.79 -2.19 3.74
C LEU A 72 -4.82 -1.23 4.92
N ASP A 73 -4.87 -1.71 6.16
CA ASP A 73 -4.74 -0.87 7.34
C ASP A 73 -3.36 -0.21 7.35
N ARG A 74 -2.32 -0.96 6.98
CA ARG A 74 -0.98 -0.45 6.86
C ARG A 74 -0.85 0.53 5.69
N LEU A 75 -1.46 0.24 4.54
CA LEU A 75 -1.51 1.19 3.41
C LEU A 75 -2.16 2.50 3.85
N GLN A 76 -3.26 2.45 4.59
CA GLN A 76 -3.92 3.64 5.10
C GLN A 76 -3.06 4.41 6.09
N SER A 77 -2.30 3.72 6.97
CA SER A 77 -1.37 4.36 7.89
C SER A 77 -0.30 5.14 7.14
N PHE A 78 0.28 4.58 6.10
CA PHE A 78 1.27 5.26 5.26
C PHE A 78 0.65 6.42 4.45
N TYR A 79 -0.56 6.24 3.93
CA TYR A 79 -1.26 7.32 3.24
C TYR A 79 -1.52 8.51 4.15
N LEU A 80 -2.04 8.28 5.37
CA LEU A 80 -2.33 9.36 6.32
C LEU A 80 -1.04 10.04 6.83
N ALA A 81 0.02 9.27 7.05
CA ALA A 81 1.33 9.82 7.39
C ALA A 81 1.90 10.69 6.26
N ALA A 82 1.84 10.21 5.02
CA ALA A 82 2.26 10.98 3.85
C ALA A 82 1.44 12.27 3.70
N LYS A 83 0.11 12.18 3.83
CA LYS A 83 -0.82 13.31 3.81
C LYS A 83 -0.49 14.36 4.86
N LYS A 84 -0.21 13.94 6.10
CA LYS A 84 0.17 14.82 7.21
C LYS A 84 1.45 15.61 6.91
N CYS A 85 2.38 15.01 6.17
CA CYS A 85 3.64 15.63 5.77
C CYS A 85 3.56 16.33 4.39
N GLY A 86 2.38 16.43 3.77
CA GLY A 86 2.19 17.07 2.46
C GLY A 86 2.83 16.30 1.29
N ARG A 87 3.07 14.99 1.44
CA ARG A 87 3.66 14.13 0.41
C ARG A 87 2.63 13.20 -0.23
N HIS A 88 2.95 12.71 -1.42
CA HIS A 88 2.13 11.74 -2.14
C HIS A 88 2.54 10.32 -1.77
N LEU A 89 1.57 9.43 -1.53
CA LEU A 89 1.83 8.00 -1.45
C LEU A 89 1.86 7.41 -2.87
N VAL A 90 2.97 6.79 -3.23
CA VAL A 90 3.12 6.08 -4.50
C VAL A 90 2.83 4.60 -4.25
N VAL A 91 1.80 4.09 -4.91
CA VAL A 91 1.38 2.68 -4.83
C VAL A 91 1.79 1.92 -6.09
N ASP A 92 2.02 0.62 -5.97
CA ASP A 92 2.25 -0.22 -7.14
C ASP A 92 0.92 -0.62 -7.83
N LEU A 93 1.01 -1.23 -9.02
CA LEU A 93 -0.17 -1.65 -9.79
C LEU A 93 -1.06 -2.64 -9.03
N LYS A 94 -0.51 -3.49 -8.17
CA LYS A 94 -1.32 -4.46 -7.39
C LYS A 94 -2.10 -3.75 -6.28
N GLN A 95 -1.48 -2.79 -5.61
CA GLN A 95 -2.18 -1.98 -4.61
C GLN A 95 -3.24 -1.08 -5.27
N ALA A 96 -2.92 -0.49 -6.42
CA ALA A 96 -3.89 0.28 -7.20
C ALA A 96 -5.11 -0.58 -7.58
N TYR A 97 -4.88 -1.83 -7.99
CA TYR A 97 -5.96 -2.77 -8.27
C TYR A 97 -6.79 -3.11 -7.04
N LEU A 98 -6.15 -3.33 -5.88
CA LEU A 98 -6.87 -3.55 -4.62
C LEU A 98 -7.72 -2.33 -4.24
N LEU A 99 -7.17 -1.12 -4.29
CA LEU A 99 -7.91 0.10 -4.01
C LEU A 99 -9.11 0.26 -4.96
N LYS A 100 -8.94 -0.05 -6.25
CA LYS A 100 -10.05 -0.06 -7.22
C LYS A 100 -11.16 -1.02 -6.81
N LEU A 101 -10.81 -2.26 -6.46
CA LEU A 101 -11.80 -3.26 -6.01
C LEU A 101 -12.54 -2.81 -4.74
N PHE A 102 -11.83 -2.17 -3.81
CA PHE A 102 -12.45 -1.64 -2.58
C PHE A 102 -13.39 -0.47 -2.87
N GLN A 103 -13.05 0.40 -3.82
CA GLN A 103 -13.95 1.47 -4.25
C GLN A 103 -15.22 0.97 -4.92
N GLU A 104 -15.12 -0.11 -5.69
CA GLU A 104 -16.26 -0.77 -6.33
C GLU A 104 -17.11 -1.57 -5.33
N SER A 105 -16.52 -1.98 -4.20
CA SER A 105 -17.20 -2.69 -3.14
C SER A 105 -17.88 -1.71 -2.18
N ASN A 106 -19.18 -1.55 -2.27
CA ASN A 106 -19.97 -0.63 -1.42
C ASN A 106 -19.92 -0.96 0.10
N THR A 107 -19.19 -2.00 0.52
CA THR A 107 -19.18 -2.47 1.92
C THR A 107 -18.06 -1.90 2.78
N VAL A 108 -16.92 -1.51 2.19
CA VAL A 108 -15.72 -1.05 2.95
C VAL A 108 -15.00 0.15 2.31
N GLY A 109 -15.48 0.63 1.16
CA GLY A 109 -14.75 1.58 0.32
C GLY A 109 -14.56 2.98 0.88
N HIS A 110 -15.25 3.34 1.97
CA HIS A 110 -15.22 4.72 2.48
C HIS A 110 -14.05 5.02 3.44
N GLU A 111 -13.37 3.98 3.93
CA GLU A 111 -12.33 4.13 4.94
C GLU A 111 -10.91 4.19 4.35
N TYR A 112 -10.73 3.72 3.13
CA TYR A 112 -9.43 3.68 2.46
C TYR A 112 -9.29 4.82 1.45
N PRO A 113 -8.04 5.23 1.15
CA PRO A 113 -7.82 6.29 0.17
C PRO A 113 -8.42 5.89 -1.18
N ARG A 114 -9.05 6.83 -1.83
CA ARG A 114 -9.57 6.63 -3.19
C ARG A 114 -8.41 6.64 -4.18
N LEU A 115 -8.52 5.82 -5.21
CA LEU A 115 -7.49 5.74 -6.23
C LEU A 115 -7.33 7.06 -7.01
N ASP A 116 -8.40 7.84 -7.12
CA ASP A 116 -8.45 9.16 -7.76
C ASP A 116 -8.11 10.31 -6.79
N ASP A 117 -7.70 10.02 -5.55
CA ASP A 117 -7.21 11.02 -4.61
C ASP A 117 -5.94 11.66 -5.15
N ASN A 118 -5.83 12.99 -5.04
CA ASN A 118 -4.67 13.75 -5.55
C ASN A 118 -3.36 13.40 -4.84
N LEU A 119 -3.42 12.82 -3.65
CA LEU A 119 -2.24 12.37 -2.88
C LEU A 119 -1.84 10.92 -3.18
N ILE A 120 -2.58 10.22 -4.03
CA ILE A 120 -2.21 8.88 -4.52
C ILE A 120 -1.56 9.01 -5.90
N LYS A 121 -0.39 8.41 -6.06
CA LYS A 121 0.27 8.22 -7.34
C LYS A 121 0.39 6.74 -7.64
N ILE A 122 0.24 6.36 -8.90
CA ILE A 122 0.33 4.97 -9.34
C ILE A 122 1.64 4.81 -10.11
N TYR A 123 2.54 4.02 -9.56
CA TYR A 123 3.80 3.75 -10.23
C TYR A 123 3.61 2.73 -11.35
N ILE A 124 3.96 3.14 -12.56
CA ILE A 124 3.96 2.28 -13.74
C ILE A 124 5.40 1.75 -13.92
N PRO A 125 5.64 0.47 -13.59
CA PRO A 125 6.96 -0.12 -13.75
C PRO A 125 7.27 -0.28 -15.23
N ARG A 126 8.55 -0.28 -15.59
CA ARG A 126 8.98 -0.64 -16.95
C ARG A 126 8.60 -2.10 -17.23
N GLY A 127 8.24 -2.40 -18.48
CA GLY A 127 7.62 -3.67 -18.90
C GLY A 127 8.40 -4.96 -18.64
N THR A 128 9.65 -4.90 -18.26
CA THR A 128 10.46 -6.05 -17.88
C THR A 128 10.77 -6.08 -16.39
N TRP A 129 9.72 -6.17 -15.55
CA TRP A 129 9.83 -6.51 -14.11
C TRP A 129 10.81 -5.67 -13.29
N GLY A 130 10.94 -4.38 -13.58
CA GLY A 130 11.80 -3.51 -12.79
C GLY A 130 13.28 -3.80 -12.92
N LEU A 131 13.70 -4.55 -13.91
CA LEU A 131 15.08 -4.55 -14.34
C LEU A 131 15.34 -3.14 -14.87
N ILE A 132 15.88 -2.31 -14.00
CA ILE A 132 16.51 -1.06 -14.40
C ILE A 132 17.75 -1.52 -15.15
N ASP A 133 17.61 -1.66 -16.47
CA ASP A 133 18.79 -1.88 -17.29
C ASP A 133 19.61 -0.61 -17.21
N LYS A 134 20.88 -0.76 -16.91
CA LYS A 134 21.82 0.34 -16.69
C LYS A 134 21.97 1.20 -17.93
N ASP A 135 21.52 0.71 -19.08
CA ASP A 135 21.57 1.45 -20.35
C ASP A 135 20.20 1.98 -20.75
N ILE A 136 19.87 3.16 -20.21
CA ILE A 136 18.64 3.90 -20.51
C ILE A 136 18.49 4.18 -22.02
N SER A 137 19.58 4.18 -22.78
CA SER A 137 19.58 4.47 -24.22
C SER A 137 18.97 3.34 -25.07
N THR A 138 18.90 2.13 -24.54
CA THR A 138 18.38 0.96 -25.26
C THR A 138 16.86 0.75 -25.08
N PHE A 139 16.22 1.47 -24.15
CA PHE A 139 14.77 1.40 -24.01
C PHE A 139 14.11 2.28 -25.07
N SER A 140 13.29 1.66 -25.92
CA SER A 140 12.34 2.42 -26.72
C SER A 140 11.49 3.26 -25.75
N GLU A 141 11.33 4.54 -26.01
CA GLU A 141 10.54 5.48 -25.18
C GLU A 141 9.06 5.07 -25.03
N ARG A 142 8.64 4.01 -25.69
CA ARG A 142 7.30 3.45 -25.68
C ARG A 142 7.32 2.02 -25.21
N GLN A 143 7.02 1.81 -23.95
CA GLN A 143 6.48 0.53 -23.54
C GLN A 143 5.12 0.36 -24.21
N LEU A 144 4.97 -0.72 -24.93
CA LEU A 144 3.70 -1.04 -25.57
C LEU A 144 2.73 -1.52 -24.48
N PRO A 145 1.44 -1.17 -24.56
CA PRO A 145 0.42 -1.69 -23.63
C PRO A 145 0.42 -3.21 -23.55
N MET A 146 0.93 -3.90 -24.58
CA MET A 146 1.07 -5.38 -24.64
C MET A 146 2.06 -5.94 -23.61
N ASP A 147 3.00 -5.13 -23.11
CA ASP A 147 3.97 -5.55 -22.10
C ASP A 147 3.35 -5.71 -20.71
N TYR A 148 2.11 -5.22 -20.54
CA TYR A 148 1.36 -5.29 -19.30
C TYR A 148 0.21 -6.29 -19.40
N ALA A 149 -0.08 -6.97 -18.27
CA ALA A 149 -1.27 -7.79 -18.16
C ALA A 149 -2.55 -6.93 -18.33
N GLU A 150 -3.64 -7.53 -18.78
CA GLU A 150 -4.90 -6.83 -19.06
C GLU A 150 -5.36 -5.93 -17.89
N TRP A 151 -5.34 -6.47 -16.67
CA TRP A 151 -5.73 -5.73 -15.46
C TRP A 151 -4.81 -4.54 -15.15
N GLN A 152 -3.52 -4.60 -15.55
CA GLN A 152 -2.55 -3.51 -15.36
C GLN A 152 -2.78 -2.37 -16.34
N ARG A 153 -3.22 -2.69 -17.56
CA ARG A 153 -3.43 -1.68 -18.62
C ARG A 153 -4.44 -0.62 -18.22
N THR A 154 -5.38 -0.96 -17.34
CA THR A 154 -6.40 0.00 -16.87
C THR A 154 -5.82 1.18 -16.10
N PHE A 155 -4.55 1.11 -15.68
CA PHE A 155 -3.87 2.15 -14.90
C PHE A 155 -2.89 2.98 -15.72
N LEU A 156 -2.56 2.56 -16.96
CA LEU A 156 -1.54 3.24 -17.76
C LEU A 156 -1.91 4.67 -18.14
N ASP A 157 -3.20 4.92 -18.37
CA ASP A 157 -3.75 6.22 -18.78
C ASP A 157 -4.36 7.01 -17.62
N CYS A 158 -4.16 6.58 -16.36
CA CYS A 158 -4.64 7.32 -15.21
C CYS A 158 -3.88 8.65 -15.07
N SER A 159 -4.60 9.72 -14.76
CA SER A 159 -4.01 11.06 -14.62
C SER A 159 -2.97 11.18 -13.49
N ASN A 160 -3.02 10.26 -12.54
CA ASN A 160 -2.07 10.14 -11.42
C ASN A 160 -1.05 9.01 -11.61
N ALA A 161 -0.96 8.43 -12.82
CA ALA A 161 0.09 7.50 -13.16
C ALA A 161 1.43 8.24 -13.29
N ILE A 162 2.49 7.66 -12.72
CA ILE A 162 3.86 8.19 -12.77
C ILE A 162 4.84 7.09 -13.14
N ASP A 163 5.92 7.46 -13.76
CA ASP A 163 7.03 6.58 -14.08
C ASP A 163 8.30 6.89 -13.25
N TYR A 164 9.40 6.19 -13.52
CA TYR A 164 10.66 6.40 -12.83
C TYR A 164 11.25 7.81 -13.01
N ARG A 165 10.94 8.50 -14.13
CA ARG A 165 11.41 9.86 -14.41
C ARG A 165 10.73 10.85 -13.50
N ASP A 166 9.43 10.65 -13.29
CA ASP A 166 8.64 11.46 -12.36
C ASP A 166 9.13 11.26 -10.93
N VAL A 167 9.39 10.00 -10.53
CA VAL A 167 9.94 9.69 -9.21
C VAL A 167 11.29 10.37 -9.01
N LYS A 168 12.18 10.28 -10.01
CA LYS A 168 13.50 10.91 -9.96
C LYS A 168 13.44 12.43 -9.88
N ALA A 169 12.48 13.03 -10.55
CA ALA A 169 12.32 14.49 -10.60
C ALA A 169 11.73 15.06 -9.30
N ASP A 170 10.92 14.28 -8.57
CA ASP A 170 10.13 14.80 -7.44
C ASP A 170 10.29 13.97 -6.15
N GLN A 171 11.49 13.42 -5.91
CA GLN A 171 11.79 12.51 -4.79
C GLN A 171 11.34 13.04 -3.43
N GLN A 172 11.51 14.34 -3.19
CA GLN A 172 11.21 14.95 -1.89
C GLN A 172 9.71 14.97 -1.53
N ASN A 173 8.83 14.84 -2.52
CA ASN A 173 7.38 14.89 -2.33
C ASN A 173 6.75 13.50 -2.35
N LEU A 174 7.55 12.43 -2.42
CA LEU A 174 7.06 11.09 -2.58
C LEU A 174 7.39 10.20 -1.37
N VAL A 175 6.42 9.35 -1.03
CA VAL A 175 6.55 8.16 -0.17
C VAL A 175 6.28 6.96 -1.07
N PHE A 176 7.30 6.20 -1.42
CA PHE A 176 7.27 5.18 -2.45
C PHE A 176 7.10 3.79 -1.85
N TYR A 177 6.01 3.12 -2.15
CA TYR A 177 5.83 1.72 -1.79
C TYR A 177 6.73 0.83 -2.64
N CYS A 178 7.50 0.01 -1.98
CA CYS A 178 8.41 -0.93 -2.59
C CYS A 178 8.31 -2.28 -1.89
N SER A 179 8.13 -3.36 -2.63
CA SER A 179 8.29 -4.70 -2.05
C SER A 179 9.78 -4.99 -1.82
N ASP A 180 10.08 -5.85 -0.85
CA ASP A 180 11.47 -6.20 -0.49
C ASP A 180 12.33 -6.59 -1.69
N PHE A 181 11.72 -7.24 -2.70
CA PHE A 181 12.38 -7.62 -3.96
C PHE A 181 12.71 -6.45 -4.89
N LYS A 182 12.09 -5.28 -4.68
CA LYS A 182 12.24 -4.10 -5.54
C LYS A 182 13.03 -2.97 -4.90
N MET A 183 13.43 -3.12 -3.63
CA MET A 183 14.22 -2.08 -2.96
C MET A 183 15.56 -1.83 -3.66
N GLN A 184 16.14 -2.85 -4.26
CA GLN A 184 17.39 -2.72 -4.99
C GLN A 184 17.25 -1.88 -6.27
N ASP A 185 16.06 -1.90 -6.87
CA ASP A 185 15.76 -1.13 -8.08
C ASP A 185 15.67 0.38 -7.82
N LEU A 186 15.46 0.78 -6.53
CA LEU A 186 15.42 2.18 -6.12
C LEU A 186 16.81 2.81 -5.94
N ILE A 187 17.88 2.01 -5.92
CA ILE A 187 19.25 2.51 -5.71
C ILE A 187 19.70 3.36 -6.91
N ASP A 188 19.13 3.15 -8.08
CA ASP A 188 19.49 3.85 -9.31
C ASP A 188 18.55 5.04 -9.62
N ILE A 189 17.56 5.31 -8.77
CA ILE A 189 16.67 6.48 -8.82
C ILE A 189 17.20 7.59 -7.92
#